data_2782a8c21ce910c0ab258bbd6f043128
#
_entry.id   2782a8c21ce910c0ab258bbd6f043128
#
_cell.length_a   1.000
_cell.length_b   1.000
_cell.length_c   1.000
_cell.angle_alpha   90.00
_cell.angle_beta   90.00
_cell.angle_gamma   90.00
#
_symmetry.space_group_name_H-M   'P 1'
#
loop_
_entity.id
_entity.type
_entity.pdbx_description
1 polymer ?
#
loop_
_entity_poly.entity_id
_entity_poly.type
_entity_poly.pdbx_seq_one_letter_code
_entity_poly.pdbx_strand_id
1 'polypeptide(L)'
;MDIRVVEEKGRSQIEVTILSGPDDQRVSGIVRQLQMADGKLSGYVPGTSKRRVVFLADITWIETGDHTAIIHLATGEVLESDSRLFELEEALRGTEFVRASRQELVNLDYVTGISPAGSGRILLSLSEKNLVASRKYASDIKKRIGIL
;
A
#
# COMPACT_ATOMS: atom_id res chain seq x y z
N MET A 1 2.96 15.46 20.68
CA MET A 1 4.13 15.11 19.84
C MET A 1 4.79 16.40 19.40
N ASP A 2 6.08 16.51 19.63
CA ASP A 2 6.86 17.67 19.19
C ASP A 2 7.68 17.31 17.95
N ILE A 3 7.71 18.23 17.00
CA ILE A 3 8.51 18.07 15.79
C ILE A 3 9.57 19.15 15.77
N ARG A 4 10.83 18.73 15.64
CA ARG A 4 11.97 19.63 15.51
C ARG A 4 12.68 19.34 14.19
N VAL A 5 12.91 20.38 13.42
CA VAL A 5 13.69 20.25 12.17
C VAL A 5 15.08 20.84 12.44
N VAL A 6 16.11 20.06 12.14
CA VAL A 6 17.50 20.47 12.25
C VAL A 6 18.13 20.38 10.87
N GLU A 7 18.63 21.49 10.37
CA GLU A 7 19.28 21.53 9.05
C GLU A 7 20.79 21.38 9.22
N GLU A 8 21.37 20.48 8.42
CA GLU A 8 22.82 20.26 8.38
C GLU A 8 23.33 20.53 6.96
N LYS A 9 24.29 21.43 6.86
CA LYS A 9 24.93 21.79 5.60
C LYS A 9 25.68 20.59 5.00
N GLY A 10 25.46 20.30 3.72
CA GLY A 10 26.10 19.19 3.02
C GLY A 10 25.38 17.85 3.12
N ARG A 11 24.30 17.77 3.87
CA ARG A 11 23.51 16.54 3.96
C ARG A 11 22.58 16.42 2.75
N SER A 12 22.61 15.28 2.08
CA SER A 12 21.75 15.00 0.91
C SER A 12 20.54 14.12 1.23
N GLN A 13 20.58 13.41 2.37
CA GLN A 13 19.50 12.52 2.78
C GLN A 13 18.79 13.06 4.02
N ILE A 14 17.48 12.80 4.07
CA ILE A 14 16.68 13.12 5.24
C ILE A 14 16.77 11.96 6.23
N GLU A 15 17.08 12.29 7.47
CA GLU A 15 17.06 11.33 8.58
C GLU A 15 15.98 11.76 9.57
N VAL A 16 15.18 10.82 10.01
CA VAL A 16 14.15 11.05 11.02
C VAL A 16 14.42 10.15 12.21
N THR A 17 14.58 10.74 13.39
CA THR A 17 14.74 10.02 14.64
C THR A 17 13.50 10.23 15.50
N ILE A 18 12.92 9.14 16.00
CA ILE A 18 11.74 9.18 16.86
C ILE A 18 12.19 8.83 18.29
N LEU A 19 12.01 9.78 19.20
CA LEU A 19 12.23 9.55 20.62
C LEU A 19 10.86 9.31 21.28
N SER A 20 10.71 8.18 21.93
CA SER A 20 9.45 7.80 22.57
C SER A 20 9.71 7.04 23.85
N GLY A 21 8.69 6.92 24.69
CA GLY A 21 8.69 5.97 25.78
C GLY A 21 8.67 4.54 25.26
N PRO A 22 9.01 3.54 26.08
CA PRO A 22 8.97 2.15 25.64
C PRO A 22 7.52 1.73 25.31
N ASP A 23 7.39 0.92 24.25
CA ASP A 23 6.13 0.32 23.84
C ASP A 23 5.01 1.33 23.51
N ASP A 24 5.34 2.53 23.07
CA ASP A 24 4.34 3.49 22.61
C ASP A 24 3.72 3.02 21.30
N GLN A 25 2.42 2.69 21.36
CA GLN A 25 1.69 2.12 20.22
C GLN A 25 1.58 3.06 19.01
N ARG A 26 1.79 4.37 19.21
CA ARG A 26 1.72 5.35 18.12
C ARG A 26 2.93 5.32 17.20
N VAL A 27 4.07 4.82 17.67
CA VAL A 27 5.34 4.85 16.94
C VAL A 27 5.25 4.07 15.63
N SER A 28 4.67 2.87 15.64
CA SER A 28 4.55 2.04 14.43
C SER A 28 3.75 2.75 13.33
N GLY A 29 2.68 3.44 13.70
CA GLY A 29 1.89 4.23 12.76
C GLY A 29 2.67 5.40 12.15
N ILE A 30 3.43 6.09 12.99
CA ILE A 30 4.28 7.21 12.53
C ILE A 30 5.36 6.72 11.58
N VAL A 31 6.04 5.62 11.92
CA VAL A 31 7.06 5.00 11.06
C VAL A 31 6.45 4.61 9.71
N ARG A 32 5.27 4.00 9.71
CA ARG A 32 4.59 3.63 8.47
C ARG A 32 4.32 4.86 7.60
N GLN A 33 3.80 5.95 8.17
CA GLN A 33 3.54 7.18 7.43
C GLN A 33 4.82 7.78 6.84
N LEU A 34 5.92 7.74 7.58
CA LEU A 34 7.20 8.24 7.09
C LEU A 34 7.75 7.37 5.96
N GLN A 35 7.64 6.05 6.07
CA GLN A 35 8.00 5.14 4.99
C GLN A 35 7.17 5.40 3.74
N MET A 36 5.87 5.67 3.91
CA MET A 36 4.99 6.02 2.80
C MET A 36 5.41 7.31 2.11
N ALA A 37 5.82 8.32 2.87
CA ALA A 37 6.32 9.57 2.31
C ALA A 37 7.57 9.35 1.47
N ASP A 38 8.36 8.34 1.79
CA ASP A 38 9.54 7.93 1.04
C ASP A 38 9.24 6.90 -0.06
N GLY A 39 7.97 6.59 -0.27
CA GLY A 39 7.55 5.63 -1.28
C GLY A 39 7.84 4.18 -0.92
N LYS A 40 7.85 3.84 0.36
CA LYS A 40 8.17 2.49 0.86
C LYS A 40 7.09 1.96 1.79
N LEU A 41 7.05 0.64 1.92
CA LEU A 41 6.19 -0.06 2.84
C LEU A 41 6.96 -1.25 3.42
N SER A 42 6.68 -1.64 4.64
CA SER A 42 7.31 -2.81 5.24
C SER A 42 6.31 -3.91 5.53
N GLY A 43 6.81 -5.15 5.55
CA GLY A 43 6.04 -6.31 5.92
C GLY A 43 6.96 -7.42 6.36
N TYR A 44 6.37 -8.48 6.93
CA TYR A 44 7.12 -9.65 7.40
C TYR A 44 7.16 -10.72 6.32
N VAL A 45 8.29 -11.41 6.22
CA VAL A 45 8.36 -12.66 5.46
C VAL A 45 7.48 -13.68 6.20
N PRO A 46 6.50 -14.33 5.51
CA PRO A 46 5.54 -15.21 6.16
C PRO A 46 6.20 -16.28 7.02
N GLY A 47 5.67 -16.46 8.22
CA GLY A 47 6.17 -17.46 9.17
C GLY A 47 7.48 -17.08 9.87
N THR A 48 7.95 -15.86 9.69
CA THR A 48 9.20 -15.39 10.31
C THR A 48 9.01 -14.05 11.00
N SER A 49 10.00 -13.63 11.77
CA SER A 49 10.05 -12.29 12.35
C SER A 49 10.90 -11.34 11.49
N LYS A 50 11.36 -11.79 10.31
CA LYS A 50 12.15 -10.97 9.40
C LYS A 50 11.26 -9.94 8.71
N ARG A 51 11.58 -8.67 8.90
CA ARG A 51 10.90 -7.57 8.24
C ARG A 51 11.65 -7.15 6.98
N ARG A 52 10.92 -6.90 5.91
CA ARG A 52 11.48 -6.33 4.68
C ARG A 52 10.82 -4.98 4.41
N VAL A 53 11.62 -4.05 3.90
CA VAL A 53 11.13 -2.75 3.41
C VAL A 53 11.19 -2.82 1.89
N VAL A 54 10.07 -2.48 1.24
CA VAL A 54 9.95 -2.55 -0.23
C VAL A 54 9.43 -1.23 -0.77
N PHE A 55 9.78 -0.92 -2.01
CA PHE A 55 9.24 0.26 -2.69
C PHE A 55 7.77 0.01 -3.07
N LEU A 56 6.94 1.05 -2.98
CA LEU A 56 5.55 0.96 -3.43
C LEU A 56 5.47 0.54 -4.91
N ALA A 57 6.43 0.99 -5.71
CA ALA A 57 6.51 0.64 -7.12
C ALA A 57 6.65 -0.86 -7.38
N ASP A 58 7.12 -1.62 -6.38
CA ASP A 58 7.30 -3.07 -6.50
C ASP A 58 6.10 -3.87 -5.98
N ILE A 59 5.07 -3.20 -5.47
CA ILE A 59 3.85 -3.84 -4.93
C ILE A 59 2.75 -3.77 -5.99
N THR A 60 2.19 -4.92 -6.35
CA THR A 60 1.15 -5.01 -7.37
C THR A 60 -0.26 -4.87 -6.80
N TRP A 61 -0.53 -5.52 -5.70
CA TRP A 61 -1.82 -5.46 -5.03
C TRP A 61 -1.69 -5.93 -3.58
N ILE A 62 -2.69 -5.61 -2.77
CA ILE A 62 -2.72 -5.94 -1.34
C ILE A 62 -4.12 -6.49 -1.04
N GLU A 63 -4.18 -7.59 -0.29
CA GLU A 63 -5.45 -8.20 0.07
C GLU A 63 -5.61 -8.36 1.58
N THR A 64 -6.84 -8.57 2.00
CA THR A 64 -7.15 -8.93 3.38
C THR A 64 -6.61 -10.33 3.67
N GLY A 65 -5.85 -10.47 4.75
CA GLY A 65 -5.42 -11.78 5.27
C GLY A 65 -6.27 -12.18 6.47
N ASP A 66 -5.85 -13.24 7.17
CA ASP A 66 -6.57 -13.75 8.33
C ASP A 66 -6.62 -12.76 9.49
N HIS A 67 -5.53 -12.02 9.72
CA HIS A 67 -5.42 -11.04 10.79
C HIS A 67 -5.05 -9.66 10.24
N THR A 68 -4.06 -9.60 9.37
CA THR A 68 -3.56 -8.39 8.77
C THR A 68 -3.50 -8.55 7.25
N ALA A 69 -3.21 -7.48 6.53
CA ALA A 69 -3.17 -7.50 5.08
C ALA A 69 -1.97 -8.28 4.54
N ILE A 70 -2.13 -8.82 3.34
CA ILE A 70 -1.10 -9.54 2.61
C ILE A 70 -0.67 -8.69 1.42
N ILE A 71 0.63 -8.44 1.31
CA ILE A 71 1.25 -7.61 0.28
C ILE A 71 1.83 -8.49 -0.80
N HIS A 72 1.40 -8.30 -2.04
CA HIS A 72 1.89 -9.04 -3.21
C HIS A 72 2.87 -8.20 -4.00
N LEU A 73 4.08 -8.73 -4.17
CA LEU A 73 5.15 -8.06 -4.92
C LEU A 73 5.17 -8.49 -6.39
N ALA A 74 5.73 -7.63 -7.23
CA ALA A 74 5.87 -7.91 -8.67
C ALA A 74 6.72 -9.16 -8.96
N THR A 75 7.61 -9.52 -8.04
CA THR A 75 8.42 -10.75 -8.12
C THR A 75 7.63 -12.02 -7.88
N GLY A 76 6.38 -11.91 -7.38
CA GLY A 76 5.60 -13.05 -6.92
C GLY A 76 5.76 -13.34 -5.43
N GLU A 77 6.71 -12.70 -4.77
CA GLU A 77 6.86 -12.82 -3.32
C GLU A 77 5.70 -12.17 -2.58
N VAL A 78 5.45 -12.64 -1.38
CA VAL A 78 4.36 -12.20 -0.52
C VAL A 78 4.93 -11.77 0.83
N LEU A 79 4.41 -10.67 1.37
CA LEU A 79 4.74 -10.21 2.72
C LEU A 79 3.46 -10.08 3.54
N GLU A 80 3.56 -10.31 4.85
CA GLU A 80 2.48 -10.06 5.77
C GLU A 80 2.64 -8.68 6.40
N SER A 81 1.62 -7.85 6.28
CA SER A 81 1.62 -6.52 6.91
C SER A 81 1.33 -6.66 8.41
N ASP A 82 1.75 -5.69 9.20
CA ASP A 82 1.28 -5.53 10.58
C ASP A 82 0.03 -4.63 10.66
N SER A 83 -0.49 -4.24 9.52
CA SER A 83 -1.66 -3.37 9.38
C SER A 83 -2.82 -4.09 8.71
N ARG A 84 -4.03 -3.62 8.97
CA ARG A 84 -5.22 -4.07 8.27
C ARG A 84 -5.39 -3.32 6.95
N LEU A 85 -6.20 -3.86 6.05
CA LEU A 85 -6.38 -3.29 4.72
C LEU A 85 -6.87 -1.84 4.76
N PHE A 86 -7.83 -1.52 5.63
CA PHE A 86 -8.36 -0.16 5.73
C PHE A 86 -7.30 0.84 6.23
N GLU A 87 -6.37 0.39 7.08
CA GLU A 87 -5.27 1.22 7.56
C GLU A 87 -4.29 1.52 6.42
N LEU A 88 -4.00 0.51 5.59
CA LEU A 88 -3.15 0.69 4.41
C LEU A 88 -3.82 1.57 3.36
N GLU A 89 -5.13 1.41 3.15
CA GLU A 89 -5.87 2.28 2.23
C GLU A 89 -5.73 3.75 2.64
N GLU A 90 -5.88 4.04 3.92
CA GLU A 90 -5.73 5.40 4.42
C GLU A 90 -4.31 5.92 4.26
N ALA A 91 -3.32 5.08 4.61
CA ALA A 91 -1.91 5.45 4.50
C ALA A 91 -1.48 5.66 3.05
N LEU A 92 -2.05 4.90 2.12
CA LEU A 92 -1.73 4.96 0.68
C LEU A 92 -2.55 6.01 -0.09
N ARG A 93 -3.35 6.80 0.60
CA ARG A 93 -4.13 7.86 -0.04
C ARG A 93 -3.21 8.83 -0.77
N GLY A 94 -3.57 9.20 -1.99
CA GLY A 94 -2.75 10.06 -2.84
C GLY A 94 -1.69 9.34 -3.66
N THR A 95 -1.58 8.01 -3.52
CA THR A 95 -0.71 7.18 -4.35
C THR A 95 -1.52 6.51 -5.47
N GLU A 96 -0.86 5.62 -6.24
CA GLU A 96 -1.52 4.86 -7.30
C GLU A 96 -2.35 3.67 -6.77
N PHE A 97 -2.37 3.45 -5.44
CA PHE A 97 -3.19 2.40 -4.85
C PHE A 97 -4.63 2.86 -4.67
N VAL A 98 -5.56 2.03 -5.10
CA VAL A 98 -7.00 2.28 -4.95
C VAL A 98 -7.70 1.02 -4.47
N ARG A 99 -8.82 1.22 -3.78
CA ARG A 99 -9.69 0.11 -3.37
C ARG A 99 -10.37 -0.48 -4.61
N ALA A 100 -10.22 -1.76 -4.83
CA ALA A 100 -10.91 -2.47 -5.91
C ALA A 100 -12.14 -3.23 -5.39
N SER A 101 -12.06 -3.77 -4.17
CA SER A 101 -13.15 -4.48 -3.53
C SER A 101 -13.05 -4.35 -2.01
N ARG A 102 -13.96 -4.97 -1.29
CA ARG A 102 -13.88 -4.98 0.17
C ARG A 102 -12.58 -5.59 0.69
N GLN A 103 -11.93 -6.41 -0.11
CA GLN A 103 -10.79 -7.22 0.31
C GLN A 103 -9.50 -6.89 -0.42
N GLU A 104 -9.52 -5.92 -1.34
CA GLU A 104 -8.36 -5.71 -2.22
C GLU A 104 -8.09 -4.24 -2.49
N LEU A 105 -6.80 -3.88 -2.41
CA LEU A 105 -6.24 -2.64 -2.94
C LEU A 105 -5.39 -3.02 -4.15
N VAL A 106 -5.47 -2.26 -5.22
CA VAL A 106 -4.68 -2.50 -6.42
C VAL A 106 -3.80 -1.30 -6.74
N ASN A 107 -2.56 -1.58 -7.16
CA ASN A 107 -1.68 -0.55 -7.69
C ASN A 107 -2.02 -0.33 -9.16
N LEU A 108 -2.58 0.83 -9.49
CA LEU A 108 -3.01 1.15 -10.86
C LEU A 108 -1.87 1.14 -11.86
N ASP A 109 -0.63 1.34 -11.43
CA ASP A 109 0.54 1.27 -12.31
C ASP A 109 0.74 -0.13 -12.91
N TYR A 110 0.18 -1.17 -12.30
CA TYR A 110 0.27 -2.55 -12.78
C TYR A 110 -0.95 -3.01 -13.56
N VAL A 111 -1.99 -2.18 -13.68
CA VAL A 111 -3.18 -2.52 -14.46
C VAL A 111 -2.88 -2.34 -15.94
N THR A 112 -2.92 -3.44 -16.68
CA THR A 112 -2.62 -3.46 -18.12
C THR A 112 -3.87 -3.48 -19.00
N GLY A 113 -5.02 -3.78 -18.41
CA GLY A 113 -6.28 -3.83 -19.16
C GLY A 113 -7.48 -3.71 -18.25
N ILE A 114 -8.57 -3.23 -18.81
CA ILE A 114 -9.86 -3.09 -18.14
C ILE A 114 -10.93 -3.59 -19.08
N SER A 115 -11.86 -4.40 -18.57
CA SER A 115 -13.01 -4.85 -19.34
C SER A 115 -14.25 -4.93 -18.43
N PRO A 116 -15.46 -4.84 -19.01
CA PRO A 116 -16.69 -5.03 -18.25
C PRO A 116 -16.76 -6.43 -17.64
N ALA A 117 -17.24 -6.51 -16.40
CA ALA A 117 -17.45 -7.79 -15.71
C ALA A 117 -18.92 -8.04 -15.33
N GLY A 118 -19.83 -7.22 -15.88
CA GLY A 118 -21.26 -7.32 -15.62
C GLY A 118 -21.71 -6.61 -14.35
N SER A 119 -22.95 -6.15 -14.34
CA SER A 119 -23.59 -5.50 -13.19
C SER A 119 -22.83 -4.30 -12.64
N GLY A 120 -22.18 -3.54 -13.52
CA GLY A 120 -21.40 -2.36 -13.12
C GLY A 120 -20.01 -2.66 -12.58
N ARG A 121 -19.62 -3.94 -12.53
CA ARG A 121 -18.28 -4.36 -12.14
C ARG A 121 -17.31 -4.25 -13.32
N ILE A 122 -16.03 -4.15 -13.01
CA ILE A 122 -14.99 -4.17 -14.06
C ILE A 122 -13.92 -5.22 -13.71
N LEU A 123 -13.36 -5.82 -14.74
CA LEU A 123 -12.22 -6.71 -14.61
C LEU A 123 -10.95 -5.90 -14.82
N LEU A 124 -10.03 -5.97 -13.87
CA LEU A 124 -8.71 -5.36 -13.95
C LEU A 124 -7.69 -6.45 -14.23
N SER A 125 -6.97 -6.30 -15.34
CA SER A 125 -5.93 -7.26 -15.72
C SER A 125 -4.59 -6.79 -15.18
N LEU A 126 -3.93 -7.64 -14.39
CA LEU A 126 -2.55 -7.51 -13.98
C LEU A 126 -1.75 -8.57 -14.75
N SER A 127 -0.41 -8.52 -14.73
CA SER A 127 0.40 -9.46 -15.51
C SER A 127 0.16 -10.94 -15.18
N GLU A 128 -0.10 -11.25 -13.90
CA GLU A 128 -0.27 -12.65 -13.46
C GLU A 128 -1.61 -12.91 -12.78
N LYS A 129 -2.45 -11.92 -12.64
CA LYS A 129 -3.72 -12.04 -11.93
C LYS A 129 -4.74 -11.04 -12.47
N ASN A 130 -6.00 -11.45 -12.44
CA ASN A 130 -7.13 -10.58 -12.71
C ASN A 130 -7.87 -10.29 -11.41
N LEU A 131 -8.25 -9.04 -11.21
CA LEU A 131 -9.06 -8.61 -10.09
C LEU A 131 -10.39 -8.07 -10.59
N VAL A 132 -11.46 -8.35 -9.88
CA VAL A 132 -12.77 -7.76 -10.19
C VAL A 132 -12.99 -6.60 -9.23
N ALA A 133 -13.07 -5.39 -9.78
CA ALA A 133 -13.47 -4.23 -9.00
C ALA A 133 -14.97 -4.23 -8.83
N SER A 134 -15.44 -4.10 -7.60
CA SER A 134 -16.86 -4.06 -7.33
C SER A 134 -17.49 -2.78 -7.87
N ARG A 135 -18.80 -2.83 -8.12
CA ARG A 135 -19.57 -1.70 -8.65
C ARG A 135 -19.31 -0.41 -7.85
N LYS A 136 -19.20 -0.52 -6.54
CA LYS A 136 -18.95 0.64 -5.65
C LYS A 136 -17.65 1.38 -6.00
N TYR A 137 -16.60 0.65 -6.40
CA TYR A 137 -15.27 1.23 -6.63
C TYR A 137 -14.95 1.43 -8.12
N ALA A 138 -15.71 0.80 -9.01
CA ALA A 138 -15.43 0.82 -10.44
C ALA A 138 -15.44 2.23 -11.04
N SER A 139 -16.37 3.07 -10.61
CA SER A 139 -16.50 4.44 -11.11
C SER A 139 -15.25 5.28 -10.80
N ASP A 140 -14.75 5.19 -9.58
CA ASP A 140 -13.55 5.92 -9.16
C ASP A 140 -12.31 5.43 -9.92
N ILE A 141 -12.17 4.12 -10.09
CA ILE A 141 -11.06 3.54 -10.83
C ILE A 141 -11.06 4.03 -12.28
N LYS A 142 -12.22 4.01 -12.94
CA LYS A 142 -12.35 4.51 -14.31
C LYS A 142 -11.90 5.96 -14.44
N LYS A 143 -12.32 6.80 -13.51
CA LYS A 143 -11.94 8.22 -13.50
C LYS A 143 -10.43 8.38 -13.36
N ARG A 144 -9.81 7.64 -12.47
CA ARG A 144 -8.38 7.72 -12.20
C ARG A 144 -7.53 7.24 -13.38
N ILE A 145 -8.05 6.32 -14.17
CA ILE A 145 -7.37 5.81 -15.38
C ILE A 145 -7.65 6.71 -16.58
N GLY A 146 -8.60 7.62 -16.48
CA GLY A 146 -8.94 8.53 -17.57
C GLY A 146 -10.07 8.03 -18.47
N ILE A 147 -10.83 7.05 -18.03
CA ILE A 147 -12.02 6.57 -18.71
C ILE A 147 -13.23 7.31 -18.15
N LEU A 148 -13.93 8.04 -18.99
CA LEU A 148 -15.11 8.80 -18.61
C LEU A 148 -16.40 8.00 -18.78
#